data_b818869abeaad9a2079bf8b7e439549f
#
_entry.id   b818869abeaad9a2079bf8b7e439549f
#
_cell.length_a   1.000
_cell.length_b   1.000
_cell.length_c   1.000
_cell.angle_alpha   90.00
_cell.angle_beta   90.00
_cell.angle_gamma   90.00
#
_symmetry.space_group_name_H-M   'P 1'
#
loop_
_entity.id
_entity.type
_entity.pdbx_description
1 polymer ?
#
loop_
_entity_poly.entity_id
_entity_poly.type
_entity_poly.pdbx_seq_one_letter_code
_entity_poly.pdbx_strand_id
1 'polypeptide(L)'
;MVHKALEAMVTYVREHPAIMYSSETIEKRRSDYLNVAEAIRGEEIAMESVTDVVLPLEGRMLQARHYVPLGDESKALVVYFHGGSFCIGDLETHDWLCRALSTTTKMRFLAIEYRLAPEHPFPAGINDTIDTLRYVAANLSKFAHEDAKLIVLGDSSGGTFAAVGAAQTRNENLNIVAQVLINPPMGPEIVTESSNKYGSGFMLDNDQLRADYLQYLDGYQDHTDPRVSPLMADDLTNSPPAIMVVAQCDPLRDEG
;
A
#
# COMPACT_ATOMS: atom_id res chain seq x y z
N MET A 1 17.23 12.51 -12.47
CA MET A 1 17.67 13.71 -11.72
C MET A 1 16.68 13.92 -10.59
N VAL A 2 17.13 14.04 -9.35
CA VAL A 2 16.25 14.29 -8.20
C VAL A 2 15.58 15.66 -8.37
N HIS A 3 14.28 15.76 -8.06
CA HIS A 3 13.59 17.06 -8.11
C HIS A 3 14.19 18.00 -7.06
N LYS A 4 14.42 19.27 -7.42
CA LYS A 4 15.12 20.25 -6.59
C LYS A 4 14.54 20.38 -5.15
N ALA A 5 13.22 20.25 -5.00
CA ALA A 5 12.57 20.30 -3.69
C ALA A 5 12.96 19.13 -2.76
N LEU A 6 13.45 18.02 -3.31
CA LEU A 6 13.84 16.83 -2.56
C LEU A 6 15.36 16.70 -2.38
N GLU A 7 16.17 17.56 -3.01
CA GLU A 7 17.63 17.47 -2.96
C GLU A 7 18.18 17.50 -1.53
N ALA A 8 17.65 18.39 -0.69
CA ALA A 8 18.07 18.51 0.71
C ALA A 8 17.75 17.23 1.50
N MET A 9 16.59 16.65 1.30
CA MET A 9 16.15 15.42 1.96
C MET A 9 17.00 14.22 1.52
N VAL A 10 17.23 14.07 0.21
CA VAL A 10 18.09 13.00 -0.33
C VAL A 10 19.53 13.15 0.17
N THR A 11 20.05 14.38 0.23
CA THR A 11 21.39 14.65 0.78
C THR A 11 21.46 14.25 2.25
N TYR A 12 20.46 14.65 3.04
CA TYR A 12 20.39 14.31 4.45
C TYR A 12 20.35 12.79 4.69
N VAL A 13 19.54 12.04 3.93
CA VAL A 13 19.49 10.57 4.02
C VAL A 13 20.83 9.93 3.68
N ARG A 14 21.54 10.43 2.65
CA ARG A 14 22.88 9.93 2.28
C ARG A 14 23.93 10.17 3.35
N GLU A 15 23.84 11.29 4.05
CA GLU A 15 24.76 11.63 5.13
C GLU A 15 24.42 10.92 6.46
N HIS A 16 23.18 10.44 6.60
CA HIS A 16 22.66 9.80 7.81
C HIS A 16 21.94 8.46 7.49
N PRO A 17 22.62 7.49 6.90
CA PRO A 17 21.96 6.24 6.46
C PRO A 17 21.31 5.47 7.61
N ALA A 18 21.83 5.58 8.83
CA ALA A 18 21.28 4.92 10.01
C ALA A 18 19.85 5.39 10.38
N ILE A 19 19.38 6.51 9.86
CA ILE A 19 18.01 7.00 10.11
C ILE A 19 16.97 6.13 9.40
N MET A 20 17.34 5.57 8.25
CA MET A 20 16.44 4.72 7.45
C MET A 20 16.53 3.24 7.85
N TYR A 21 17.60 2.85 8.53
CA TYR A 21 17.95 1.43 8.76
C TYR A 21 18.32 1.21 10.23
N SER A 22 17.35 1.33 11.12
CA SER A 22 17.63 0.94 12.49
C SER A 22 17.67 -0.58 12.59
N SER A 23 18.76 -1.11 13.16
CA SER A 23 18.86 -2.51 13.63
C SER A 23 17.97 -2.76 14.86
N GLU A 24 17.01 -1.90 15.10
CA GLU A 24 16.15 -1.88 16.26
C GLU A 24 14.92 -2.77 16.07
N THR A 25 14.16 -2.93 17.16
CA THR A 25 12.96 -3.77 17.14
C THR A 25 11.89 -3.25 16.18
N ILE A 26 10.98 -4.11 15.78
CA ILE A 26 9.88 -3.74 14.86
C ILE A 26 9.00 -2.63 15.47
N GLU A 27 8.80 -2.64 16.78
CA GLU A 27 8.02 -1.63 17.50
C GLU A 27 8.68 -0.25 17.38
N LYS A 28 10.02 -0.20 17.49
CA LYS A 28 10.75 1.06 17.32
C LYS A 28 10.65 1.57 15.89
N ARG A 29 10.79 0.68 14.89
CA ARG A 29 10.62 1.04 13.47
C ARG A 29 9.22 1.59 13.19
N ARG A 30 8.17 0.99 13.75
CA ARG A 30 6.79 1.49 13.62
C ARG A 30 6.62 2.86 14.25
N SER A 31 7.17 3.05 15.46
CA SER A 31 7.14 4.35 16.13
C SER A 31 7.89 5.43 15.35
N ASP A 32 9.08 5.11 14.82
CA ASP A 32 9.86 6.06 14.04
C ASP A 32 9.17 6.42 12.72
N TYR A 33 8.53 5.45 12.07
CA TYR A 33 7.76 5.70 10.86
C TYR A 33 6.57 6.63 11.10
N LEU A 34 5.85 6.44 12.21
CA LEU A 34 4.78 7.34 12.63
C LEU A 34 5.32 8.75 12.90
N ASN A 35 6.42 8.88 13.64
CA ASN A 35 7.06 10.18 13.92
C ASN A 35 7.45 10.91 12.63
N VAL A 36 8.00 10.19 11.65
CA VAL A 36 8.33 10.76 10.33
C VAL A 36 7.06 11.21 9.60
N ALA A 37 6.02 10.38 9.58
CA ALA A 37 4.75 10.72 8.94
C ALA A 37 4.13 11.98 9.57
N GLU A 38 4.16 12.09 10.91
CA GLU A 38 3.70 13.28 11.64
C GLU A 38 4.55 14.53 11.34
N ALA A 39 5.85 14.39 11.20
CA ALA A 39 6.76 15.50 10.93
C ALA A 39 6.61 16.08 9.51
N ILE A 40 6.25 15.24 8.54
CA ILE A 40 6.12 15.64 7.12
C ILE A 40 4.70 15.95 6.69
N ARG A 41 3.69 15.55 7.47
CA ARG A 41 2.30 15.90 7.16
C ARG A 41 2.12 17.41 7.20
N GLY A 42 1.33 17.94 6.26
CA GLY A 42 0.93 19.33 6.25
C GLY A 42 -0.19 19.63 7.25
N GLU A 43 -0.87 20.76 7.05
CA GLU A 43 -2.09 21.10 7.79
C GLU A 43 -3.15 20.00 7.58
N GLU A 44 -4.01 19.85 8.58
CA GLU A 44 -5.11 18.89 8.51
C GLU A 44 -6.08 19.24 7.37
N ILE A 45 -6.35 18.28 6.51
CA ILE A 45 -7.27 18.46 5.38
C ILE A 45 -8.69 18.17 5.88
N ALA A 46 -9.57 19.17 5.76
CA ALA A 46 -10.96 19.07 6.17
C ALA A 46 -11.73 18.06 5.30
N MET A 47 -12.51 17.22 5.96
CA MET A 47 -13.36 16.20 5.34
C MET A 47 -14.81 16.40 5.80
N GLU A 48 -15.77 15.86 5.06
CA GLU A 48 -17.16 15.73 5.53
C GLU A 48 -17.24 14.80 6.73
N SER A 49 -16.59 13.65 6.63
CA SER A 49 -16.39 12.76 7.77
C SER A 49 -15.15 11.88 7.62
N VAL A 50 -14.55 11.53 8.77
CA VAL A 50 -13.54 10.49 8.91
C VAL A 50 -14.00 9.60 10.07
N THR A 51 -14.20 8.30 9.80
CA THR A 51 -14.81 7.40 10.77
C THR A 51 -14.06 6.06 10.79
N ASP A 52 -13.62 5.65 11.97
CA ASP A 52 -13.06 4.33 12.16
C ASP A 52 -14.19 3.29 12.19
N VAL A 53 -14.00 2.22 11.45
CA VAL A 53 -14.96 1.14 11.28
C VAL A 53 -14.29 -0.20 11.44
N VAL A 54 -15.08 -1.22 11.77
CA VAL A 54 -14.58 -2.58 11.91
C VAL A 54 -15.19 -3.45 10.81
N LEU A 55 -14.33 -4.15 10.08
CA LEU A 55 -14.73 -5.11 9.05
C LEU A 55 -14.75 -6.53 9.66
N PRO A 56 -15.91 -7.15 9.84
CA PRO A 56 -16.00 -8.53 10.31
C PRO A 56 -15.71 -9.49 9.15
N LEU A 57 -14.47 -9.93 9.07
CA LEU A 57 -14.04 -10.95 8.13
C LEU A 57 -14.11 -12.34 8.78
N GLU A 58 -14.06 -13.38 7.95
CA GLU A 58 -14.10 -14.76 8.47
C GLU A 58 -12.93 -15.02 9.42
N GLY A 59 -13.27 -15.37 10.66
CA GLY A 59 -12.28 -15.68 11.71
C GLY A 59 -11.51 -14.48 12.29
N ARG A 60 -11.80 -13.24 11.89
CA ARG A 60 -11.09 -12.04 12.38
C ARG A 60 -11.86 -10.74 12.16
N MET A 61 -11.41 -9.72 12.85
CA MET A 61 -11.91 -8.35 12.71
C MET A 61 -10.74 -7.47 12.25
N LEU A 62 -10.93 -6.68 11.18
CA LEU A 62 -9.95 -5.67 10.76
C LEU A 62 -10.46 -4.28 11.06
N GLN A 63 -9.57 -3.41 11.53
CA GLN A 63 -9.84 -1.98 11.59
C GLN A 63 -9.74 -1.38 10.19
N ALA A 64 -10.55 -0.37 9.93
CA ALA A 64 -10.47 0.41 8.70
C ALA A 64 -10.91 1.84 9.00
N ARG A 65 -10.49 2.79 8.17
CA ARG A 65 -10.91 4.19 8.28
C ARG A 65 -11.59 4.62 7.00
N HIS A 66 -12.82 5.10 7.15
CA HIS A 66 -13.65 5.58 6.06
C HIS A 66 -13.59 7.09 5.96
N TYR A 67 -13.24 7.60 4.79
CA TYR A 67 -13.09 9.01 4.49
C TYR A 67 -14.17 9.43 3.49
N VAL A 68 -14.91 10.47 3.83
CA VAL A 68 -15.89 11.12 2.94
C VAL A 68 -15.40 12.55 2.68
N PRO A 69 -15.07 12.92 1.45
CA PRO A 69 -14.60 14.26 1.13
C PRO A 69 -15.74 15.28 1.17
N LEU A 70 -15.40 16.54 1.45
CA LEU A 70 -16.34 17.64 1.28
C LEU A 70 -16.84 17.72 -0.18
N GLY A 71 -18.15 17.76 -0.37
CA GLY A 71 -18.76 17.79 -1.69
C GLY A 71 -18.61 16.46 -2.44
N ASP A 72 -18.76 15.36 -1.74
CA ASP A 72 -18.78 14.00 -2.30
C ASP A 72 -19.92 13.85 -3.31
N GLU A 73 -19.56 13.62 -4.57
CA GLU A 73 -20.50 13.34 -5.67
C GLU A 73 -20.11 12.03 -6.39
N SER A 74 -19.08 11.34 -5.88
CA SER A 74 -18.50 10.19 -6.55
C SER A 74 -19.33 8.93 -6.38
N LYS A 75 -19.51 8.21 -7.48
CA LYS A 75 -20.01 6.85 -7.50
C LYS A 75 -18.88 5.82 -7.45
N ALA A 76 -17.76 6.16 -6.82
CA ALA A 76 -16.63 5.27 -6.64
C ALA A 76 -16.19 5.23 -5.16
N LEU A 77 -15.77 4.06 -4.73
CA LEU A 77 -15.11 3.81 -3.46
C LEU A 77 -13.69 3.31 -3.74
N VAL A 78 -12.71 3.98 -3.19
CA VAL A 78 -11.32 3.53 -3.21
C VAL A 78 -11.04 2.70 -1.97
N VAL A 79 -10.69 1.42 -2.15
CA VAL A 79 -10.18 0.56 -1.08
C VAL A 79 -8.67 0.69 -1.09
N TYR A 80 -8.12 1.24 -0.02
CA TYR A 80 -6.71 1.63 0.06
C TYR A 80 -5.94 0.74 1.02
N PHE A 81 -4.80 0.24 0.54
CA PHE A 81 -3.82 -0.53 1.30
C PHE A 81 -2.53 0.28 1.40
N HIS A 82 -2.10 0.56 2.62
CA HIS A 82 -0.94 1.41 2.89
C HIS A 82 0.39 0.70 2.61
N GLY A 83 1.43 1.48 2.37
CA GLY A 83 2.81 1.02 2.28
C GLY A 83 3.42 0.73 3.65
N GLY A 84 4.68 0.25 3.64
CA GLY A 84 5.44 -0.04 4.87
C GLY A 84 6.16 -1.38 4.83
N SER A 85 6.57 -1.80 3.65
CA SER A 85 7.38 -3.03 3.44
C SER A 85 6.80 -4.26 4.15
N PHE A 86 5.47 -4.38 4.19
CA PHE A 86 4.72 -5.48 4.81
C PHE A 86 4.80 -5.55 6.35
N CYS A 87 5.65 -4.73 6.99
CA CYS A 87 6.02 -4.84 8.41
C CYS A 87 5.64 -3.63 9.25
N ILE A 88 5.50 -2.45 8.63
CA ILE A 88 5.23 -1.18 9.29
C ILE A 88 4.09 -0.43 8.57
N GLY A 89 3.71 0.72 9.09
CA GLY A 89 2.58 1.49 8.57
C GLY A 89 1.27 1.14 9.29
N ASP A 90 0.34 2.08 9.28
CA ASP A 90 -0.97 1.99 9.89
C ASP A 90 -1.90 3.08 9.33
N LEU A 91 -3.11 3.18 9.87
CA LEU A 91 -4.09 4.20 9.49
C LEU A 91 -3.61 5.63 9.80
N GLU A 92 -2.78 5.81 10.86
CA GLU A 92 -2.28 7.14 11.25
C GLU A 92 -1.15 7.61 10.33
N THR A 93 -0.24 6.72 9.95
CA THR A 93 0.90 7.05 9.08
C THR A 93 0.45 7.49 7.68
N HIS A 94 -0.72 7.04 7.23
CA HIS A 94 -1.26 7.32 5.89
C HIS A 94 -2.54 8.19 5.91
N ASP A 95 -2.98 8.68 7.08
CA ASP A 95 -4.20 9.50 7.21
C ASP A 95 -4.15 10.74 6.32
N TRP A 96 -3.02 11.48 6.35
CA TRP A 96 -2.87 12.69 5.54
C TRP A 96 -2.94 12.38 4.03
N LEU A 97 -2.33 11.28 3.58
CA LEU A 97 -2.36 10.85 2.18
C LEU A 97 -3.78 10.48 1.75
N CYS A 98 -4.51 9.72 2.57
CA CYS A 98 -5.90 9.36 2.30
C CYS A 98 -6.80 10.59 2.20
N ARG A 99 -6.66 11.57 3.11
CA ARG A 99 -7.39 12.84 3.06
C ARG A 99 -7.06 13.63 1.81
N ALA A 100 -5.78 13.75 1.44
CA ALA A 100 -5.31 14.48 0.26
C ALA A 100 -5.86 13.87 -1.03
N LEU A 101 -5.75 12.55 -1.17
CA LEU A 101 -6.26 11.82 -2.34
C LEU A 101 -7.79 11.90 -2.42
N SER A 102 -8.49 11.65 -1.31
CA SER A 102 -9.94 11.71 -1.25
C SER A 102 -10.46 13.10 -1.62
N THR A 103 -9.89 14.16 -1.04
CA THR A 103 -10.28 15.55 -1.33
C THR A 103 -10.01 15.93 -2.77
N THR A 104 -8.85 15.52 -3.31
CA THR A 104 -8.44 15.87 -4.69
C THR A 104 -9.30 15.15 -5.72
N THR A 105 -9.60 13.87 -5.48
CA THR A 105 -10.39 13.04 -6.42
C THR A 105 -11.89 13.18 -6.21
N LYS A 106 -12.33 13.75 -5.10
CA LYS A 106 -13.73 13.75 -4.64
C LYS A 106 -14.33 12.35 -4.50
N MET A 107 -13.49 11.36 -4.21
CA MET A 107 -13.90 9.98 -4.02
C MET A 107 -13.85 9.62 -2.53
N ARG A 108 -14.72 8.71 -2.11
CA ARG A 108 -14.64 8.09 -0.79
C ARG A 108 -13.48 7.12 -0.75
N PHE A 109 -12.80 7.06 0.41
CA PHE A 109 -11.71 6.12 0.66
C PHE A 109 -12.07 5.23 1.85
N LEU A 110 -11.67 3.98 1.77
CA LEU A 110 -11.66 3.03 2.88
C LEU A 110 -10.25 2.48 3.03
N ALA A 111 -9.48 3.05 3.97
CA ALA A 111 -8.14 2.61 4.29
C ALA A 111 -8.21 1.40 5.24
N ILE A 112 -7.41 0.38 4.98
CA ILE A 112 -7.46 -0.91 5.64
C ILE A 112 -6.25 -1.12 6.53
N GLU A 113 -6.48 -1.44 7.80
CA GLU A 113 -5.49 -1.89 8.77
C GLU A 113 -5.28 -3.40 8.62
N TYR A 114 -4.57 -3.81 7.60
CA TYR A 114 -4.27 -5.23 7.37
C TYR A 114 -3.17 -5.73 8.32
N ARG A 115 -3.14 -7.02 8.59
CA ARG A 115 -2.16 -7.64 9.49
C ARG A 115 -0.75 -7.59 8.91
N LEU A 116 0.20 -7.20 9.76
CA LEU A 116 1.60 -6.99 9.39
C LEU A 116 2.49 -8.14 9.87
N ALA A 117 3.58 -8.35 9.15
CA ALA A 117 4.71 -9.15 9.61
C ALA A 117 5.55 -8.33 10.63
N PRO A 118 6.34 -8.97 11.48
CA PRO A 118 6.53 -10.42 11.60
C PRO A 118 5.44 -11.15 12.37
N GLU A 119 4.52 -10.48 13.07
CA GLU A 119 3.50 -11.11 13.90
C GLU A 119 2.52 -11.94 13.06
N HIS A 120 2.28 -11.51 11.82
CA HIS A 120 1.39 -12.15 10.88
C HIS A 120 2.04 -12.21 9.49
N PRO A 121 2.97 -13.16 9.29
CA PRO A 121 3.68 -13.28 8.02
C PRO A 121 2.76 -13.71 6.87
N PHE A 122 3.32 -13.78 5.66
CA PHE A 122 2.63 -14.30 4.49
C PHE A 122 1.96 -15.67 4.80
N PRO A 123 0.70 -15.86 4.39
CA PRO A 123 -0.10 -15.00 3.52
C PRO A 123 -1.13 -14.11 4.28
N ALA A 124 -0.91 -13.76 5.54
CA ALA A 124 -1.93 -13.10 6.36
C ALA A 124 -2.46 -11.79 5.74
N GLY A 125 -1.57 -10.84 5.38
CA GLY A 125 -1.96 -9.56 4.76
C GLY A 125 -2.63 -9.72 3.40
N ILE A 126 -2.18 -10.68 2.59
CA ILE A 126 -2.84 -11.01 1.32
C ILE A 126 -4.25 -11.55 1.53
N ASN A 127 -4.45 -12.45 2.50
CA ASN A 127 -5.77 -12.95 2.82
C ASN A 127 -6.68 -11.83 3.33
N ASP A 128 -6.14 -10.90 4.13
CA ASP A 128 -6.89 -9.72 4.57
C ASP A 128 -7.34 -8.85 3.39
N THR A 129 -6.44 -8.65 2.43
CA THR A 129 -6.73 -7.89 1.21
C THR A 129 -7.86 -8.52 0.40
N ILE A 130 -7.75 -9.80 0.08
CA ILE A 130 -8.73 -10.53 -0.73
C ILE A 130 -10.10 -10.54 -0.04
N ASP A 131 -10.13 -10.89 1.26
CA ASP A 131 -11.38 -10.98 2.01
C ASP A 131 -12.01 -9.59 2.24
N THR A 132 -11.19 -8.54 2.38
CA THR A 132 -11.69 -7.17 2.43
C THR A 132 -12.38 -6.77 1.13
N LEU A 133 -11.79 -7.06 -0.04
CA LEU A 133 -12.42 -6.74 -1.32
C LEU A 133 -13.77 -7.45 -1.48
N ARG A 134 -13.85 -8.72 -1.11
CA ARG A 134 -15.11 -9.50 -1.11
C ARG A 134 -16.13 -8.91 -0.15
N TYR A 135 -15.71 -8.59 1.09
CA TYR A 135 -16.59 -8.01 2.10
C TYR A 135 -17.13 -6.65 1.68
N VAL A 136 -16.26 -5.76 1.18
CA VAL A 136 -16.64 -4.41 0.75
C VAL A 136 -17.61 -4.48 -0.44
N ALA A 137 -17.33 -5.33 -1.43
CA ALA A 137 -18.24 -5.53 -2.57
C ALA A 137 -19.62 -6.01 -2.15
N ALA A 138 -19.69 -6.96 -1.20
CA ALA A 138 -20.95 -7.50 -0.68
C ALA A 138 -21.70 -6.52 0.26
N ASN A 139 -21.02 -5.49 0.78
CA ASN A 139 -21.57 -4.52 1.74
C ASN A 139 -21.40 -3.07 1.28
N LEU A 140 -21.38 -2.83 -0.01
CA LEU A 140 -21.01 -1.56 -0.62
C LEU A 140 -21.84 -0.36 -0.07
N SER A 141 -23.13 -0.57 0.16
CA SER A 141 -24.03 0.46 0.71
C SER A 141 -23.66 0.99 2.09
N LYS A 142 -22.77 0.30 2.83
CA LYS A 142 -22.23 0.81 4.10
C LYS A 142 -21.17 1.89 3.92
N PHE A 143 -20.53 1.94 2.75
CA PHE A 143 -19.34 2.78 2.50
C PHE A 143 -19.55 3.77 1.35
N ALA A 144 -20.46 3.48 0.43
CA ALA A 144 -20.73 4.28 -0.76
C ALA A 144 -22.17 4.10 -1.24
N HIS A 145 -22.51 4.67 -2.40
CA HIS A 145 -23.74 4.34 -3.08
C HIS A 145 -23.75 2.86 -3.49
N GLU A 146 -24.89 2.22 -3.48
CA GLU A 146 -25.02 0.79 -3.79
C GLU A 146 -24.59 0.41 -5.23
N ASP A 147 -24.59 1.38 -6.14
CA ASP A 147 -24.12 1.23 -7.54
C ASP A 147 -22.67 1.71 -7.73
N ALA A 148 -21.95 2.03 -6.67
CA ALA A 148 -20.59 2.52 -6.75
C ALA A 148 -19.64 1.48 -7.36
N LYS A 149 -18.62 2.00 -8.05
CA LYS A 149 -17.52 1.20 -8.57
C LYS A 149 -16.42 1.09 -7.51
N LEU A 150 -15.74 -0.05 -7.47
CA LEU A 150 -14.56 -0.20 -6.63
C LEU A 150 -13.29 0.14 -7.41
N ILE A 151 -12.40 0.86 -6.75
CA ILE A 151 -11.03 1.08 -7.17
C ILE A 151 -10.15 0.54 -6.05
N VAL A 152 -9.17 -0.28 -6.41
CA VAL A 152 -8.17 -0.77 -5.45
C VAL A 152 -6.92 0.08 -5.60
N LEU A 153 -6.43 0.64 -4.50
CA LEU A 153 -5.26 1.51 -4.51
C LEU A 153 -4.29 1.09 -3.41
N GLY A 154 -3.00 1.15 -3.69
CA GLY A 154 -1.98 1.00 -2.68
C GLY A 154 -0.65 1.61 -3.12
N ASP A 155 0.15 1.96 -2.14
CA ASP A 155 1.52 2.42 -2.33
C ASP A 155 2.52 1.42 -1.77
N SER A 156 3.69 1.30 -2.39
CA SER A 156 4.74 0.38 -1.96
C SER A 156 4.19 -1.05 -1.76
N SER A 157 4.43 -1.71 -0.62
CA SER A 157 3.86 -3.03 -0.29
C SER A 157 2.33 -3.07 -0.37
N GLY A 158 1.64 -1.97 -0.07
CA GLY A 158 0.20 -1.84 -0.28
C GLY A 158 -0.18 -1.90 -1.77
N GLY A 159 0.69 -1.40 -2.65
CA GLY A 159 0.54 -1.54 -4.10
C GLY A 159 0.65 -3.00 -4.55
N THR A 160 1.57 -3.77 -3.96
CA THR A 160 1.65 -5.24 -4.16
C THR A 160 0.33 -5.90 -3.72
N PHE A 161 -0.18 -5.56 -2.54
CA PHE A 161 -1.45 -6.10 -2.05
C PHE A 161 -2.63 -5.72 -2.96
N ALA A 162 -2.67 -4.48 -3.44
CA ALA A 162 -3.69 -4.05 -4.39
C ALA A 162 -3.64 -4.85 -5.70
N ALA A 163 -2.44 -5.04 -6.27
CA ALA A 163 -2.24 -5.82 -7.49
C ALA A 163 -2.65 -7.29 -7.31
N VAL A 164 -2.18 -7.93 -6.23
CA VAL A 164 -2.52 -9.32 -5.92
C VAL A 164 -4.02 -9.46 -5.63
N GLY A 165 -4.60 -8.56 -4.84
CA GLY A 165 -6.04 -8.56 -4.54
C GLY A 165 -6.88 -8.47 -5.80
N ALA A 166 -6.56 -7.52 -6.69
CA ALA A 166 -7.23 -7.36 -7.97
C ALA A 166 -7.08 -8.60 -8.88
N ALA A 167 -5.88 -9.17 -8.96
CA ALA A 167 -5.62 -10.37 -9.76
C ALA A 167 -6.34 -11.60 -9.22
N GLN A 168 -6.33 -11.84 -7.91
CA GLN A 168 -6.96 -13.00 -7.28
C GLN A 168 -8.49 -12.96 -7.35
N THR A 169 -9.09 -11.76 -7.36
CA THR A 169 -10.55 -11.59 -7.39
C THR A 169 -11.11 -11.25 -8.77
N ARG A 170 -10.28 -11.22 -9.82
CA ARG A 170 -10.63 -10.75 -11.19
C ARG A 170 -11.81 -11.45 -11.84
N ASN A 171 -12.11 -12.68 -11.44
CA ASN A 171 -13.21 -13.47 -11.96
C ASN A 171 -14.42 -13.55 -11.00
N GLU A 172 -14.41 -12.81 -9.89
CA GLU A 172 -15.45 -12.87 -8.87
C GLU A 172 -16.55 -11.81 -9.03
N ASN A 173 -16.49 -11.00 -10.08
CA ASN A 173 -17.50 -9.98 -10.39
C ASN A 173 -17.71 -8.95 -9.27
N LEU A 174 -16.63 -8.54 -8.56
CA LEU A 174 -16.66 -7.59 -7.45
C LEU A 174 -16.85 -6.12 -7.89
N ASN A 175 -17.04 -5.86 -9.18
CA ASN A 175 -17.16 -4.52 -9.74
C ASN A 175 -15.93 -3.62 -9.51
N ILE A 176 -14.73 -4.22 -9.47
CA ILE A 176 -13.46 -3.50 -9.43
C ILE A 176 -13.16 -3.01 -10.85
N VAL A 177 -13.15 -1.70 -11.05
CA VAL A 177 -13.03 -1.10 -12.39
C VAL A 177 -11.62 -0.57 -12.68
N ALA A 178 -10.79 -0.40 -11.67
CA ALA A 178 -9.40 0.03 -11.81
C ALA A 178 -8.56 -0.40 -10.60
N GLN A 179 -7.26 -0.52 -10.84
CA GLN A 179 -6.24 -0.59 -9.80
C GLN A 179 -5.25 0.55 -9.96
N VAL A 180 -4.82 1.16 -8.85
CA VAL A 180 -3.84 2.24 -8.82
C VAL A 180 -2.67 1.79 -7.96
N LEU A 181 -1.50 1.68 -8.56
CA LEU A 181 -0.32 1.08 -7.95
C LEU A 181 0.80 2.12 -7.91
N ILE A 182 1.20 2.52 -6.71
CA ILE A 182 2.21 3.57 -6.51
C ILE A 182 3.50 2.93 -6.03
N ASN A 183 4.56 2.95 -6.86
CA ASN A 183 5.87 2.35 -6.59
C ASN A 183 5.80 0.95 -5.94
N PRO A 184 5.06 -0.01 -6.49
CA PRO A 184 4.90 -1.32 -5.89
C PRO A 184 6.15 -2.19 -6.05
N PRO A 185 6.66 -2.85 -4.99
CA PRO A 185 7.57 -3.98 -5.15
C PRO A 185 6.79 -5.19 -5.69
N MET A 186 7.31 -5.84 -6.74
CA MET A 186 6.61 -6.93 -7.43
C MET A 186 7.26 -8.30 -7.24
N GLY A 187 8.20 -8.40 -6.30
CA GLY A 187 8.81 -9.68 -5.88
C GLY A 187 10.10 -9.48 -5.09
N PRO A 188 10.49 -10.49 -4.27
CA PRO A 188 11.65 -10.38 -3.36
C PRO A 188 13.00 -10.47 -4.07
N GLU A 189 13.06 -11.02 -5.29
CA GLU A 189 14.32 -11.35 -6.00
C GLU A 189 14.48 -10.62 -7.33
N ILE A 190 13.68 -9.56 -7.57
CA ILE A 190 13.75 -8.82 -8.81
C ILE A 190 14.97 -7.90 -8.79
N VAL A 191 15.86 -8.07 -9.76
CA VAL A 191 17.04 -7.24 -9.96
C VAL A 191 16.90 -6.48 -11.27
N THR A 192 16.77 -5.16 -11.17
CA THR A 192 16.55 -4.27 -12.32
C THR A 192 17.68 -3.24 -12.44
N GLU A 193 17.68 -2.46 -13.55
CA GLU A 193 18.58 -1.32 -13.66
C GLU A 193 18.33 -0.29 -12.58
N SER A 194 17.05 -0.01 -12.27
CA SER A 194 16.69 0.95 -11.21
C SER A 194 17.12 0.47 -9.83
N SER A 195 16.94 -0.82 -9.49
CA SER A 195 17.38 -1.37 -8.21
C SER A 195 18.90 -1.28 -8.03
N ASN A 196 19.66 -1.52 -9.09
CA ASN A 196 21.12 -1.37 -9.08
C ASN A 196 21.57 0.10 -8.93
N LYS A 197 20.83 1.04 -9.54
CA LYS A 197 21.21 2.45 -9.59
C LYS A 197 20.74 3.26 -8.40
N TYR A 198 19.58 2.94 -7.86
CA TYR A 198 18.89 3.72 -6.82
C TYR A 198 18.67 2.93 -5.52
N GLY A 199 19.17 1.71 -5.45
CA GLY A 199 18.98 0.83 -4.30
C GLY A 199 19.75 1.21 -3.04
N SER A 200 20.44 2.36 -3.02
CA SER A 200 21.01 2.95 -1.82
C SER A 200 21.09 4.47 -1.95
N GLY A 201 20.84 5.18 -0.84
CA GLY A 201 20.95 6.64 -0.77
C GLY A 201 19.82 7.43 -1.47
N PHE A 202 18.67 6.79 -1.73
CA PHE A 202 17.48 7.39 -2.34
C PHE A 202 16.20 7.11 -1.54
N MET A 203 16.31 7.04 -0.23
CA MET A 203 15.26 6.80 0.75
C MET A 203 14.84 5.34 0.93
N LEU A 204 14.68 4.56 -0.12
CA LEU A 204 14.51 3.11 -0.04
C LEU A 204 15.85 2.43 -0.31
N ASP A 205 16.19 1.44 0.50
CA ASP A 205 17.41 0.66 0.39
C ASP A 205 17.10 -0.81 0.10
N ASN A 206 17.83 -1.40 -0.84
CA ASN A 206 17.62 -2.78 -1.24
C ASN A 206 17.85 -3.78 -0.13
N ASP A 207 18.85 -3.54 0.74
CA ASP A 207 19.16 -4.48 1.83
C ASP A 207 18.06 -4.45 2.89
N GLN A 208 17.49 -3.27 3.17
CA GLN A 208 16.34 -3.16 4.06
C GLN A 208 15.11 -3.83 3.45
N LEU A 209 14.82 -3.59 2.17
CA LEU A 209 13.69 -4.22 1.50
C LEU A 209 13.81 -5.75 1.51
N ARG A 210 15.02 -6.29 1.29
CA ARG A 210 15.27 -7.74 1.44
C ARG A 210 15.01 -8.23 2.85
N ALA A 211 15.49 -7.50 3.87
CA ALA A 211 15.27 -7.88 5.26
C ALA A 211 13.77 -7.90 5.59
N ASP A 212 13.01 -6.95 5.08
CA ASP A 212 11.56 -6.88 5.27
C ASP A 212 10.83 -8.02 4.55
N TYR A 213 11.25 -8.37 3.33
CA TYR A 213 10.73 -9.56 2.65
C TYR A 213 11.03 -10.86 3.43
N LEU A 214 12.21 -10.99 4.03
CA LEU A 214 12.52 -12.15 4.86
C LEU A 214 11.61 -12.26 6.08
N GLN A 215 11.28 -11.15 6.72
CA GLN A 215 10.31 -11.11 7.83
C GLN A 215 8.89 -11.40 7.34
N TYR A 216 8.51 -10.82 6.18
CA TYR A 216 7.18 -11.02 5.60
C TYR A 216 6.93 -12.46 5.18
N LEU A 217 7.93 -13.11 4.57
CA LEU A 217 7.80 -14.47 4.06
C LEU A 217 7.98 -15.54 5.16
N ASP A 218 8.69 -15.25 6.24
CA ASP A 218 8.94 -16.16 7.37
C ASP A 218 9.31 -17.60 6.95
N GLY A 219 10.26 -17.70 6.02
CA GLY A 219 10.72 -18.98 5.50
C GLY A 219 9.86 -19.60 4.38
N TYR A 220 8.85 -18.92 3.88
CA TYR A 220 8.15 -19.35 2.66
C TYR A 220 9.10 -19.34 1.46
N GLN A 221 9.23 -20.47 0.76
CA GLN A 221 10.30 -20.70 -0.21
C GLN A 221 9.86 -20.51 -1.68
N ASP A 222 8.57 -20.54 -1.97
CA ASP A 222 8.11 -20.37 -3.36
C ASP A 222 7.98 -18.88 -3.71
N HIS A 223 9.09 -18.27 -4.07
CA HIS A 223 9.13 -16.88 -4.51
C HIS A 223 8.51 -16.65 -5.90
N THR A 224 8.12 -17.72 -6.59
CA THR A 224 7.39 -17.62 -7.86
C THR A 224 5.87 -17.64 -7.69
N ASP A 225 5.38 -17.86 -6.47
CA ASP A 225 3.95 -17.73 -6.16
C ASP A 225 3.47 -16.31 -6.56
N PRO A 226 2.47 -16.18 -7.44
CA PRO A 226 1.99 -14.87 -7.90
C PRO A 226 1.37 -14.01 -6.79
N ARG A 227 1.14 -14.57 -5.60
CA ARG A 227 0.74 -13.81 -4.41
C ARG A 227 1.95 -13.16 -3.72
N VAL A 228 3.16 -13.66 -3.96
CA VAL A 228 4.43 -13.10 -3.50
C VAL A 228 5.04 -12.20 -4.57
N SER A 229 5.04 -12.68 -5.80
CA SER A 229 5.63 -12.03 -6.98
C SER A 229 4.58 -11.88 -8.08
N PRO A 230 3.77 -10.81 -8.07
CA PRO A 230 2.74 -10.60 -9.10
C PRO A 230 3.25 -10.66 -10.54
N LEU A 231 4.52 -10.30 -10.79
CA LEU A 231 5.14 -10.43 -12.12
C LEU A 231 5.30 -11.88 -12.61
N MET A 232 5.19 -12.86 -11.71
CA MET A 232 5.26 -14.29 -12.05
C MET A 232 3.89 -14.88 -12.38
N ALA A 233 2.83 -14.07 -12.44
CA ALA A 233 1.51 -14.55 -12.78
C ALA A 233 1.42 -14.95 -14.26
N ASP A 234 1.07 -16.20 -14.54
CA ASP A 234 0.92 -16.73 -15.92
C ASP A 234 -0.26 -16.10 -16.66
N ASP A 235 -1.29 -15.69 -15.95
CA ASP A 235 -2.52 -15.15 -16.53
C ASP A 235 -3.09 -14.01 -15.67
N LEU A 236 -3.18 -12.84 -16.27
CA LEU A 236 -3.83 -11.64 -15.73
C LEU A 236 -5.07 -11.23 -16.55
N THR A 237 -5.57 -12.11 -17.40
CA THR A 237 -6.82 -11.88 -18.16
C THR A 237 -7.96 -11.53 -17.19
N ASN A 238 -8.77 -10.56 -17.57
CA ASN A 238 -9.86 -10.00 -16.77
C ASN A 238 -9.40 -9.20 -15.52
N SER A 239 -8.11 -9.00 -15.31
CA SER A 239 -7.69 -8.04 -14.28
C SER A 239 -8.16 -6.62 -14.63
N PRO A 240 -8.57 -5.82 -13.65
CA PRO A 240 -8.98 -4.44 -13.91
C PRO A 240 -7.83 -3.62 -14.49
N PRO A 241 -8.11 -2.59 -15.33
CA PRO A 241 -7.09 -1.68 -15.84
C PRO A 241 -6.23 -1.11 -14.72
N ALA A 242 -4.91 -1.02 -14.96
CA ALA A 242 -3.95 -0.51 -14.00
C ALA A 242 -3.49 0.91 -14.35
N ILE A 243 -3.42 1.76 -13.33
CA ILE A 243 -2.68 3.02 -13.35
C ILE A 243 -1.43 2.82 -12.51
N MET A 244 -0.27 2.84 -13.17
CA MET A 244 1.02 2.69 -12.51
C MET A 244 1.66 4.07 -12.31
N VAL A 245 2.07 4.37 -11.07
CA VAL A 245 2.79 5.60 -10.73
C VAL A 245 4.14 5.19 -10.18
N VAL A 246 5.21 5.59 -10.86
CA VAL A 246 6.58 5.24 -10.46
C VAL A 246 7.45 6.48 -10.40
N ALA A 247 8.31 6.56 -9.38
CA ALA A 247 9.27 7.65 -9.25
C ALA A 247 10.55 7.35 -10.04
N GLN A 248 11.10 8.37 -10.69
CA GLN A 248 12.28 8.22 -11.55
C GLN A 248 13.52 7.69 -10.82
N CYS A 249 13.71 8.12 -9.57
CA CYS A 249 14.89 7.77 -8.76
C CYS A 249 14.50 6.79 -7.63
N ASP A 250 13.74 5.77 -7.97
CA ASP A 250 13.26 4.74 -7.05
C ASP A 250 13.82 3.38 -7.48
N PRO A 251 14.33 2.54 -6.55
CA PRO A 251 14.79 1.20 -6.89
C PRO A 251 13.69 0.32 -7.50
N LEU A 252 12.43 0.55 -7.15
CA LEU A 252 11.26 -0.22 -7.62
C LEU A 252 10.72 0.25 -8.98
N ARG A 253 11.29 1.32 -9.56
CA ARG A 253 10.78 1.92 -10.81
C ARG A 253 10.55 0.92 -11.93
N ASP A 254 11.52 0.03 -12.15
CA ASP A 254 11.49 -0.89 -13.29
C ASP A 254 10.66 -2.16 -13.01
N GLU A 255 10.14 -2.32 -11.80
CA GLU A 255 9.17 -3.35 -11.46
C GLU A 255 7.74 -2.93 -11.84
N GLY A 256 7.45 -1.64 -11.87
CA GLY A 256 6.22 -1.07 -12.41
C GLY A 256 6.24 -0.95 -13.94
#